data_d5d3f11f37a2aa5bd0a1e6950568bcbf
#
_entry.id   d5d3f11f37a2aa5bd0a1e6950568bcbf
#
_cell.length_a   1.000
_cell.length_b   1.000
_cell.length_c   1.000
_cell.angle_alpha   90.00
_cell.angle_beta   90.00
_cell.angle_gamma   90.00
#
_symmetry.space_group_name_H-M   'P 1'
#
loop_
_entity.id
_entity.type
_entity.pdbx_description
1 polymer ?
#
loop_
_entity_poly.entity_id
_entity_poly.type
_entity_poly.pdbx_seq_one_letter_code
_entity_poly.pdbx_strand_id
1 'polypeptide(L)'
;SDVENAPTEIIEHYEIGNLPEGLELVFQTSERQLASTSYRNNTDYIYFGQYTKDSYKDIDFENCEFYIDEKNQEYLISEFKEGELCVIWDNGDYILHINSNLSREEILEICKSVRVREEN
;
A
#
# COMPACT_ATOMS: atom_id res chain seq x y z
N SER A 1 -14.67 -7.35 -0.43
CA SER A 1 -15.47 -7.60 0.73
C SER A 1 -16.24 -6.36 1.16
N ASP A 2 -17.18 -6.56 2.00
CA ASP A 2 -18.14 -5.58 2.44
C ASP A 2 -17.55 -4.72 3.59
N VAL A 3 -17.77 -3.40 3.52
CA VAL A 3 -17.31 -2.48 4.57
C VAL A 3 -17.93 -2.84 5.92
N GLU A 4 -19.16 -3.30 5.93
CA GLU A 4 -19.86 -3.66 7.17
C GLU A 4 -19.17 -4.77 7.97
N ASN A 5 -18.47 -5.65 7.27
CA ASN A 5 -17.80 -6.79 7.89
C ASN A 5 -16.30 -6.59 8.04
N ALA A 6 -15.79 -5.45 7.58
CA ALA A 6 -14.36 -5.16 7.67
C ALA A 6 -14.02 -4.60 9.05
N PRO A 7 -12.78 -4.80 9.52
CA PRO A 7 -12.35 -4.20 10.78
C PRO A 7 -12.50 -2.68 10.77
N THR A 8 -12.93 -2.10 11.91
CA THR A 8 -13.04 -0.66 12.08
C THR A 8 -11.82 -0.08 12.79
N GLU A 9 -10.89 -0.93 13.17
CA GLU A 9 -9.59 -0.53 13.70
C GLU A 9 -8.55 -1.54 13.23
N ILE A 10 -7.30 -1.14 13.23
CA ILE A 10 -6.21 -2.02 12.79
C ILE A 10 -5.87 -2.98 13.92
N ILE A 11 -6.18 -4.26 13.71
CA ILE A 11 -5.90 -5.32 14.65
C ILE A 11 -4.76 -6.22 14.17
N GLU A 12 -4.45 -6.16 12.88
CA GLU A 12 -3.39 -6.96 12.27
C GLU A 12 -2.61 -6.05 11.33
N HIS A 13 -1.32 -5.92 11.55
CA HIS A 13 -0.49 -5.03 10.75
C HIS A 13 0.12 -5.77 9.55
N TYR A 14 0.22 -5.06 8.43
CA TYR A 14 0.85 -5.56 7.22
C TYR A 14 2.21 -4.89 7.03
N GLU A 15 3.08 -5.54 6.30
CA GLU A 15 4.41 -5.04 6.00
C GLU A 15 4.81 -5.40 4.58
N ILE A 16 5.76 -4.65 4.03
CA ILE A 16 6.37 -5.00 2.75
C ILE A 16 7.29 -6.20 2.99
N GLY A 17 7.06 -7.28 2.24
CA GLY A 17 7.85 -8.49 2.40
C GLY A 17 9.16 -8.47 1.62
N ASN A 18 9.22 -7.67 0.55
CA ASN A 18 10.39 -7.61 -0.32
C ASN A 18 10.81 -6.15 -0.54
N LEU A 19 11.46 -5.58 0.46
CA LEU A 19 11.93 -4.20 0.40
C LEU A 19 13.22 -4.16 -0.42
N PRO A 20 13.31 -3.29 -1.44
CA PRO A 20 14.55 -3.16 -2.22
C PRO A 20 15.75 -2.80 -1.35
N GLU A 21 16.90 -3.34 -1.71
CA GLU A 21 18.13 -3.09 -1.00
C GLU A 21 18.47 -1.60 -1.05
N GLY A 22 18.98 -1.10 0.07
CA GLY A 22 19.41 0.30 0.16
C GLY A 22 18.34 1.28 0.65
N LEU A 23 17.09 0.85 0.73
CA LEU A 23 16.03 1.68 1.28
C LEU A 23 15.93 1.42 2.78
N GLU A 24 15.92 2.50 3.56
CA GLU A 24 15.88 2.42 5.01
C GLU A 24 14.61 3.02 5.56
N LEU A 25 14.12 2.45 6.65
CA LEU A 25 12.95 2.97 7.35
C LEU A 25 13.31 4.33 7.95
N VAL A 26 12.53 5.36 7.60
CA VAL A 26 12.73 6.71 8.11
C VAL A 26 11.58 7.20 8.95
N PHE A 27 10.41 6.58 8.85
CA PHE A 27 9.24 7.02 9.60
C PHE A 27 8.25 5.87 9.72
N GLN A 28 7.63 5.75 10.87
CA GLN A 28 6.61 4.74 11.11
C GLN A 28 5.59 5.27 12.12
N THR A 29 4.32 5.13 11.80
CA THR A 29 3.22 5.47 12.71
C THR A 29 2.25 4.32 12.78
N SER A 30 1.52 4.24 13.88
CA SER A 30 0.42 3.28 14.01
C SER A 30 -0.65 3.94 14.86
N GLU A 31 -1.79 4.17 14.24
CA GLU A 31 -2.97 4.72 14.90
C GLU A 31 -4.11 3.72 14.74
N ARG A 32 -5.25 4.04 15.32
CA ARG A 32 -6.40 3.13 15.32
C ARG A 32 -6.85 2.73 13.91
N GLN A 33 -6.87 3.68 12.98
CA GLN A 33 -7.42 3.47 11.64
C GLN A 33 -6.41 3.68 10.51
N LEU A 34 -5.18 4.02 10.85
CA LEU A 34 -4.12 4.27 9.88
C LEU A 34 -2.79 3.84 10.46
N ALA A 35 -2.08 3.04 9.71
CA ALA A 35 -0.68 2.73 10.01
C ALA A 35 0.13 3.02 8.76
N SER A 36 1.31 3.60 8.92
CA SER A 36 2.14 3.91 7.76
C SER A 36 3.62 3.70 8.06
N THR A 37 4.36 3.39 7.00
CA THR A 37 5.81 3.30 7.04
C THR A 37 6.36 4.02 5.82
N SER A 38 7.48 4.69 5.99
CA SER A 38 8.17 5.37 4.90
C SER A 38 9.62 4.92 4.86
N TYR A 39 10.10 4.67 3.67
CA TYR A 39 11.46 4.20 3.41
C TYR A 39 12.11 5.14 2.41
N ARG A 40 13.39 5.39 2.58
CA ARG A 40 14.12 6.29 1.68
C ARG A 40 15.57 5.88 1.52
N ASN A 41 16.15 6.32 0.39
CA ASN A 41 17.57 6.47 0.21
C ASN A 41 17.80 7.83 -0.44
N ASN A 42 18.95 8.08 -1.03
CA ASN A 42 19.26 9.39 -1.61
C ASN A 42 18.39 9.76 -2.82
N THR A 43 17.86 8.78 -3.52
CA THR A 43 17.14 9.01 -4.79
C THR A 43 15.71 8.50 -4.78
N ASP A 44 15.41 7.49 -3.98
CA ASP A 44 14.15 6.77 -4.05
C ASP A 44 13.41 6.81 -2.73
N TYR A 45 12.10 6.60 -2.81
CA TYR A 45 11.26 6.49 -1.61
C TYR A 45 10.14 5.49 -1.84
N ILE A 46 9.64 4.94 -0.74
CA ILE A 46 8.41 4.16 -0.71
C ILE A 46 7.62 4.62 0.50
N TYR A 47 6.35 4.96 0.27
CA TYR A 47 5.39 5.17 1.34
C TYR A 47 4.42 3.99 1.32
N PHE A 48 4.19 3.36 2.46
CA PHE A 48 3.22 2.28 2.59
C PHE A 48 2.21 2.66 3.67
N GLY A 49 0.93 2.66 3.30
CA GLY A 49 -0.16 2.94 4.23
C GLY A 49 -1.16 1.80 4.30
N GLN A 50 -1.66 1.57 5.49
CA GLN A 50 -2.74 0.61 5.75
C GLN A 50 -3.87 1.38 6.43
N TYR A 51 -5.08 1.26 5.88
CA TYR A 51 -6.24 2.02 6.33
C TYR A 51 -7.39 1.07 6.59
N THR A 52 -8.22 1.40 7.59
CA THR A 52 -9.51 0.72 7.69
C THR A 52 -10.38 1.17 6.52
N LYS A 53 -11.27 0.31 6.05
CA LYS A 53 -12.10 0.63 4.87
C LYS A 53 -13.02 1.82 5.11
N ASP A 54 -13.53 1.96 6.33
CA ASP A 54 -14.42 3.07 6.65
C ASP A 54 -13.71 4.42 6.75
N SER A 55 -12.38 4.42 6.92
CA SER A 55 -11.60 5.65 7.00
C SER A 55 -11.05 6.12 5.66
N TYR A 56 -11.03 5.25 4.65
CA TYR A 56 -10.48 5.59 3.34
C TYR A 56 -11.60 5.95 2.38
N LYS A 57 -11.71 7.24 2.02
CA LYS A 57 -12.87 7.74 1.30
C LYS A 57 -12.63 8.25 -0.12
N ASP A 58 -11.41 8.57 -0.47
CA ASP A 58 -11.14 9.30 -1.71
C ASP A 58 -10.35 8.49 -2.75
N ILE A 59 -11.03 7.53 -3.36
CA ILE A 59 -10.45 6.85 -4.51
C ILE A 59 -11.00 7.53 -5.76
N ASP A 60 -10.11 8.18 -6.52
CA ASP A 60 -10.46 8.77 -7.80
C ASP A 60 -10.25 7.72 -8.90
N PHE A 61 -11.34 7.16 -9.37
CA PHE A 61 -11.29 6.12 -10.39
C PHE A 61 -11.09 6.66 -11.81
N GLU A 62 -11.27 7.96 -12.04
CA GLU A 62 -11.23 8.53 -13.39
C GLU A 62 -9.88 8.44 -14.06
N ASN A 63 -8.82 8.53 -13.26
CA ASN A 63 -7.45 8.51 -13.77
C ASN A 63 -6.67 7.29 -13.35
N CYS A 64 -7.37 6.21 -13.02
CA CYS A 64 -6.75 4.98 -12.57
C CYS A 64 -6.72 3.93 -13.66
N GLU A 65 -5.61 3.22 -13.71
CA GLU A 65 -5.48 2.01 -14.49
C GLU A 65 -5.80 0.84 -13.57
N PHE A 66 -6.48 -0.20 -14.08
CA PHE A 66 -6.77 -1.41 -13.34
C PHE A 66 -5.76 -2.50 -13.72
N TYR A 67 -5.23 -3.17 -12.71
CA TYR A 67 -4.31 -4.27 -12.92
C TYR A 67 -4.76 -5.43 -12.04
N ILE A 68 -4.85 -6.63 -12.62
CA ILE A 68 -5.21 -7.84 -11.89
C ILE A 68 -4.04 -8.79 -11.96
N ASP A 69 -3.56 -9.29 -10.81
CA ASP A 69 -2.43 -10.19 -10.77
C ASP A 69 -2.85 -11.66 -10.94
N GLU A 70 -1.88 -12.56 -10.89
CA GLU A 70 -2.10 -14.00 -11.07
C GLU A 70 -2.93 -14.63 -9.96
N LYS A 71 -3.08 -13.96 -8.83
CA LYS A 71 -3.91 -14.42 -7.71
C LYS A 71 -5.29 -13.75 -7.72
N ASN A 72 -5.60 -13.05 -8.81
CA ASN A 72 -6.86 -12.34 -8.97
C ASN A 72 -7.05 -11.17 -8.03
N GLN A 73 -5.97 -10.63 -7.51
CA GLN A 73 -6.01 -9.39 -6.73
C GLN A 73 -6.03 -8.21 -7.69
N GLU A 74 -6.99 -7.30 -7.50
CA GLU A 74 -7.13 -6.09 -8.29
C GLU A 74 -6.41 -4.93 -7.63
N TYR A 75 -5.68 -4.16 -8.44
CA TYR A 75 -4.95 -2.98 -8.03
C TYR A 75 -5.40 -1.78 -8.87
N LEU A 76 -5.48 -0.62 -8.23
CA LEU A 76 -5.72 0.65 -8.91
C LEU A 76 -4.40 1.41 -8.94
N ILE A 77 -3.98 1.81 -10.14
CA ILE A 77 -2.69 2.49 -10.33
C ILE A 77 -2.95 3.86 -10.92
N SER A 78 -2.39 4.88 -10.30
CA SER A 78 -2.47 6.25 -10.84
C SER A 78 -1.11 6.92 -10.72
N GLU A 79 -0.82 7.82 -11.67
CA GLU A 79 0.36 8.67 -11.61
C GLU A 79 -0.08 9.99 -10.99
N PHE A 80 0.26 10.22 -9.72
CA PHE A 80 -0.18 11.42 -9.02
C PHE A 80 0.78 12.59 -9.22
N LYS A 81 1.98 12.30 -9.68
CA LYS A 81 3.02 13.25 -9.98
C LYS A 81 3.93 12.61 -11.01
N GLU A 82 4.54 13.40 -11.89
CA GLU A 82 5.41 12.86 -12.93
C GLU A 82 6.47 11.92 -12.32
N GLY A 83 6.48 10.69 -12.82
CA GLY A 83 7.42 9.66 -12.36
C GLY A 83 7.10 9.06 -10.99
N GLU A 84 5.93 9.38 -10.42
CA GLU A 84 5.55 8.86 -9.10
C GLU A 84 4.17 8.22 -9.16
N LEU A 85 4.11 6.94 -8.82
CA LEU A 85 2.88 6.16 -8.88
C LEU A 85 2.29 5.93 -7.51
N CYS A 86 0.96 5.87 -7.48
CA CYS A 86 0.18 5.49 -6.34
C CYS A 86 -0.55 4.19 -6.70
N VAL A 87 -0.40 3.17 -5.89
CA VAL A 87 -1.10 1.89 -6.08
C VAL A 87 -1.95 1.64 -4.84
N ILE A 88 -3.23 1.37 -5.06
CA ILE A 88 -4.21 1.14 -3.99
C ILE A 88 -4.89 -0.19 -4.24
N TRP A 89 -5.09 -0.98 -3.18
CA TRP A 89 -5.86 -2.22 -3.31
C TRP A 89 -6.59 -2.55 -2.03
N ASP A 90 -7.63 -3.34 -2.19
CA ASP A 90 -8.47 -3.83 -1.11
C ASP A 90 -8.10 -5.31 -0.91
N ASN A 91 -7.56 -5.65 0.26
CA ASN A 91 -7.16 -7.03 0.53
C ASN A 91 -8.25 -7.86 1.22
N GLY A 92 -9.45 -7.30 1.31
CA GLY A 92 -10.58 -7.94 2.00
C GLY A 92 -10.89 -7.27 3.33
N ASP A 93 -9.89 -6.94 4.10
CA ASP A 93 -10.06 -6.34 5.43
C ASP A 93 -9.67 -4.87 5.48
N TYR A 94 -8.65 -4.49 4.73
CA TYR A 94 -8.09 -3.13 4.76
C TYR A 94 -7.87 -2.60 3.36
N ILE A 95 -7.69 -1.29 3.26
CA ILE A 95 -7.19 -0.67 2.04
C ILE A 95 -5.69 -0.47 2.24
N LEU A 96 -4.93 -0.96 1.28
CA LEU A 96 -3.47 -0.84 1.28
C LEU A 96 -3.06 0.11 0.15
N HIS A 97 -1.99 0.85 0.38
CA HIS A 97 -1.62 1.98 -0.47
C HIS A 97 -0.11 2.09 -0.50
N ILE A 98 0.47 2.14 -1.70
CA ILE A 98 1.90 2.39 -1.87
C ILE A 98 2.09 3.55 -2.83
N ASN A 99 2.91 4.53 -2.41
CA ASN A 99 3.40 5.59 -3.29
C ASN A 99 4.90 5.41 -3.42
N SER A 100 5.42 5.57 -4.63
CA SER A 100 6.85 5.43 -4.87
C SER A 100 7.26 6.06 -6.19
N ASN A 101 8.53 6.42 -6.29
CA ASN A 101 9.14 6.88 -7.54
C ASN A 101 9.94 5.78 -8.24
N LEU A 102 9.85 4.55 -7.76
CA LEU A 102 10.45 3.40 -8.43
C LEU A 102 9.69 3.10 -9.73
N SER A 103 10.20 2.18 -10.55
CA SER A 103 9.52 1.79 -11.78
C SER A 103 8.20 1.10 -11.46
N ARG A 104 7.29 1.13 -12.42
CA ARG A 104 5.98 0.46 -12.29
C ARG A 104 6.13 -1.01 -11.94
N GLU A 105 7.06 -1.70 -12.62
CA GLU A 105 7.30 -3.12 -12.38
C GLU A 105 7.80 -3.39 -10.96
N GLU A 106 8.74 -2.58 -10.49
CA GLU A 106 9.26 -2.70 -9.14
C GLU A 106 8.17 -2.44 -8.10
N ILE A 107 7.36 -1.40 -8.31
CA ILE A 107 6.28 -1.06 -7.38
C ILE A 107 5.27 -2.19 -7.29
N LEU A 108 4.88 -2.79 -8.42
CA LEU A 108 3.93 -3.90 -8.41
C LEU A 108 4.48 -5.13 -7.70
N GLU A 109 5.77 -5.42 -7.86
CA GLU A 109 6.40 -6.53 -7.15
C GLU A 109 6.40 -6.27 -5.64
N ILE A 110 6.62 -5.02 -5.23
CA ILE A 110 6.56 -4.63 -3.83
C ILE A 110 5.13 -4.82 -3.29
N CYS A 111 4.12 -4.37 -4.04
CA CYS A 111 2.72 -4.52 -3.65
C CYS A 111 2.37 -6.00 -3.44
N LYS A 112 2.81 -6.86 -4.34
CA LYS A 112 2.55 -8.30 -4.25
C LYS A 112 3.24 -8.96 -3.07
N SER A 113 4.29 -8.34 -2.55
CA SER A 113 5.07 -8.87 -1.43
C SER A 113 4.48 -8.50 -0.06
N VAL A 114 3.48 -7.62 -0.03
CA VAL A 114 2.89 -7.18 1.23
C VAL A 114 2.20 -8.36 1.91
N ARG A 115 2.48 -8.51 3.19
CA ARG A 115 2.03 -9.65 3.98
C ARG A 115 1.75 -9.21 5.41
N VAL A 116 1.10 -10.07 6.17
CA VAL A 116 0.91 -9.85 7.58
C VAL A 116 2.28 -9.79 8.26
N ARG A 117 2.49 -8.79 9.10
CA ARG A 117 3.73 -8.64 9.86
C ARG A 117 3.85 -9.80 10.87
N GLU A 118 5.01 -10.43 10.87
CA GLU A 118 5.29 -11.44 11.87
C GLU A 118 5.56 -10.74 13.20
N GLU A 119 4.84 -11.13 14.21
CA GLU A 119 5.03 -10.61 15.56
C GLU A 119 5.58 -11.73 16.43
N ASN A 120 6.67 -11.43 17.11
CA ASN A 120 7.31 -12.38 18.01
C ASN A 120 6.90 -12.10 19.45
#